data_8d85246f0cd6141d5ed2287403daa655
#
_entry.id   8d85246f0cd6141d5ed2287403daa655
#
_cell.length_a   1.000
_cell.length_b   1.000
_cell.length_c   1.000
_cell.angle_alpha   90.00
_cell.angle_beta   90.00
_cell.angle_gamma   90.00
#
_symmetry.space_group_name_H-M   'P 1'
#
loop_
_entity.id
_entity.type
_entity.pdbx_description
1 polymer ?
#
loop_
_entity_poly.entity_id
_entity_poly.type
_entity_poly.pdbx_seq_one_letter_code
_entity_poly.pdbx_strand_id
1 'polypeptide(L)'
;MAEVKVFLPEAERLRVDPGPRAGLAVYDGAGGQIGYAVRTMPESREIAGYSGPSDVLVVFDTEEKGLGIAIRHSYDTPSHVEDVTRDFLFMEKWNGRLWNEIAEITDLHEAGIYGVSGATRTSDAVAQSITHRLALASGGEGRQIPFHFGWRDGVLVGFLVLGCLFAFWKAKSFQRWRWLFSVGTILGLGFWMGDLIAQSLMMGWVENRVPWEATPGLVIFVVAAFLLPWFTKQPVYCQFICPHGNLQRWAMKVVPATWKRPLPDDGKWVARWVPVMLLVVVLAVSFLQLDLDLAGIEPFDAYLLKGAGVATIVVALVGLAISLFFPMAYCKFGCPTGWLLEFVRRRSGKDQFSERDWMGLVLFAVALALYFVPLTVFLG
;
A
#
# COMPACT_ATOMS: atom_id res chain seq x y z
N MET A 1 -27.80 -3.79 1.91
CA MET A 1 -28.72 -4.78 2.55
C MET A 1 -28.02 -6.09 2.87
N ALA A 2 -27.37 -6.77 1.94
CA ALA A 2 -26.72 -8.07 2.22
C ALA A 2 -25.74 -8.01 3.42
N GLU A 3 -24.90 -6.98 3.49
CA GLU A 3 -23.92 -6.78 4.56
C GLU A 3 -24.57 -6.53 5.93
N VAL A 4 -25.71 -5.80 5.96
CA VAL A 4 -26.46 -5.55 7.21
C VAL A 4 -27.10 -6.84 7.72
N LYS A 5 -27.58 -7.69 6.82
CA LYS A 5 -28.18 -8.99 7.19
C LYS A 5 -27.21 -9.98 7.85
N VAL A 6 -25.92 -9.78 7.71
CA VAL A 6 -24.89 -10.57 8.44
C VAL A 6 -25.02 -10.34 9.96
N PHE A 7 -25.34 -9.11 10.35
CA PHE A 7 -25.45 -8.69 11.76
C PHE A 7 -26.91 -8.68 12.25
N LEU A 8 -27.85 -8.36 11.38
CA LEU A 8 -29.28 -8.29 11.64
C LEU A 8 -30.02 -9.13 10.58
N PRO A 9 -30.16 -10.45 10.77
CA PRO A 9 -30.79 -11.36 9.78
C PRO A 9 -32.21 -10.99 9.40
N GLU A 10 -32.95 -10.37 10.34
CA GLU A 10 -34.36 -9.97 10.17
C GLU A 10 -34.50 -8.64 9.41
N ALA A 11 -33.40 -7.99 9.00
CA ALA A 11 -33.43 -6.73 8.28
C ALA A 11 -34.08 -6.87 6.90
N GLU A 12 -35.15 -6.14 6.64
CA GLU A 12 -35.83 -6.11 5.34
C GLU A 12 -35.79 -4.76 4.65
N ARG A 13 -35.73 -3.67 5.40
CA ARG A 13 -35.74 -2.30 4.86
C ARG A 13 -34.66 -1.44 5.50
N LEU A 14 -34.07 -0.57 4.68
CA LEU A 14 -33.17 0.49 5.13
C LEU A 14 -33.80 1.83 4.79
N ARG A 15 -33.83 2.73 5.73
CA ARG A 15 -34.27 4.12 5.54
C ARG A 15 -33.15 5.06 5.92
N VAL A 16 -32.84 6.00 5.03
CA VAL A 16 -31.85 7.05 5.32
C VAL A 16 -32.38 7.91 6.46
N ASP A 17 -31.57 8.09 7.48
CA ASP A 17 -31.84 9.02 8.57
C ASP A 17 -31.29 10.39 8.18
N PRO A 18 -32.15 11.42 7.99
CA PRO A 18 -31.69 12.76 7.66
C PRO A 18 -31.17 13.54 8.90
N GLY A 19 -31.21 12.93 10.08
CA GLY A 19 -30.70 13.52 11.32
C GLY A 19 -29.16 13.66 11.33
N PRO A 20 -28.60 14.24 12.40
CA PRO A 20 -27.19 14.53 12.51
C PRO A 20 -26.30 13.28 12.42
N ARG A 21 -26.84 12.10 12.72
CA ARG A 21 -26.12 10.82 12.59
C ARG A 21 -25.90 10.41 11.13
N ALA A 22 -26.75 10.88 10.21
CA ALA A 22 -26.67 10.67 8.77
C ALA A 22 -26.37 9.21 8.39
N GLY A 23 -27.10 8.26 8.99
CA GLY A 23 -26.92 6.83 8.78
C GLY A 23 -28.16 6.16 8.18
N LEU A 24 -28.30 4.88 8.41
CA LEU A 24 -29.37 4.04 7.89
C LEU A 24 -30.11 3.37 9.05
N ALA A 25 -31.35 3.75 9.31
CA ALA A 25 -32.23 3.02 10.21
C ALA A 25 -32.63 1.69 9.57
N VAL A 26 -32.51 0.60 10.32
CA VAL A 26 -32.75 -0.78 9.87
C VAL A 26 -34.09 -1.24 10.42
N TYR A 27 -34.97 -1.72 9.54
CA TYR A 27 -36.33 -2.18 9.89
C TYR A 27 -36.53 -3.64 9.50
N ASP A 28 -37.32 -4.33 10.30
CA ASP A 28 -37.81 -5.68 10.02
C ASP A 28 -39.01 -5.69 9.02
N GLY A 29 -39.54 -6.87 8.72
CA GLY A 29 -40.70 -7.06 7.84
C GLY A 29 -42.01 -6.51 8.44
N ALA A 30 -42.11 -6.37 9.76
CA ALA A 30 -43.26 -5.81 10.46
C ALA A 30 -43.24 -4.27 10.52
N GLY A 31 -42.10 -3.65 10.15
CA GLY A 31 -41.87 -2.21 10.17
C GLY A 31 -41.34 -1.70 11.50
N GLY A 32 -40.91 -2.57 12.42
CA GLY A 32 -40.21 -2.22 13.63
C GLY A 32 -38.74 -1.87 13.34
N GLN A 33 -38.21 -0.82 13.97
CA GLN A 33 -36.77 -0.53 13.88
C GLN A 33 -35.99 -1.53 14.75
N ILE A 34 -35.08 -2.27 14.14
CA ILE A 34 -34.29 -3.32 14.80
C ILE A 34 -32.82 -2.95 14.96
N GLY A 35 -32.39 -1.84 14.41
CA GLY A 35 -31.01 -1.38 14.53
C GLY A 35 -30.68 -0.15 13.69
N TYR A 36 -29.41 0.17 13.63
CA TYR A 36 -28.88 1.30 12.91
C TYR A 36 -27.55 0.97 12.24
N ALA A 37 -27.31 1.46 11.05
CA ALA A 37 -26.08 1.22 10.34
C ALA A 37 -25.46 2.54 9.84
N VAL A 38 -24.14 2.67 9.97
CA VAL A 38 -23.39 3.87 9.56
C VAL A 38 -22.24 3.48 8.65
N ARG A 39 -22.05 4.26 7.60
CA ARG A 39 -20.87 4.16 6.74
C ARG A 39 -19.85 5.21 7.13
N THR A 40 -18.58 4.87 7.03
CA THR A 40 -17.50 5.81 7.30
C THR A 40 -17.28 6.81 6.16
N MET A 41 -17.58 6.41 4.92
CA MET A 41 -17.51 7.30 3.74
C MET A 41 -18.82 8.08 3.52
N PRO A 42 -18.73 9.32 3.02
CA PRO A 42 -17.52 10.02 2.50
C PRO A 42 -16.70 10.76 3.57
N GLU A 43 -17.14 10.87 4.81
CA GLU A 43 -16.59 11.74 5.85
C GLU A 43 -15.14 11.35 6.22
N SER A 44 -14.81 10.06 6.14
CA SER A 44 -13.48 9.55 6.47
C SER A 44 -12.56 9.37 5.24
N ARG A 45 -12.86 10.02 4.12
CA ARG A 45 -12.09 9.87 2.87
C ARG A 45 -10.61 10.28 3.00
N GLU A 46 -10.30 11.16 3.93
CA GLU A 46 -8.94 11.63 4.17
C GLU A 46 -8.11 10.67 5.04
N ILE A 47 -8.76 9.68 5.66
CA ILE A 47 -8.11 8.69 6.51
C ILE A 47 -7.67 7.51 5.64
N ALA A 48 -6.45 7.59 5.13
CA ALA A 48 -5.86 6.56 4.29
C ALA A 48 -5.00 5.59 5.10
N GLY A 49 -5.07 4.31 4.72
CA GLY A 49 -4.19 3.26 5.23
C GLY A 49 -2.82 3.28 4.55
N TYR A 50 -2.39 2.13 4.02
CA TYR A 50 -1.14 2.04 3.29
C TYR A 50 -1.21 2.71 1.91
N SER A 51 -2.24 2.39 1.11
CA SER A 51 -2.43 2.94 -0.24
C SER A 51 -3.62 3.89 -0.32
N GLY A 52 -4.70 3.65 0.44
CA GLY A 52 -5.91 4.44 0.34
C GLY A 52 -6.89 4.23 1.49
N PRO A 53 -8.02 4.97 1.48
CA PRO A 53 -9.04 4.87 2.51
C PRO A 53 -9.94 3.64 2.33
N SER A 54 -10.62 3.25 3.42
CA SER A 54 -11.59 2.16 3.43
C SER A 54 -12.99 2.65 3.82
N ASP A 55 -14.02 2.21 3.08
CA ASP A 55 -15.43 2.40 3.44
C ASP A 55 -15.88 1.27 4.35
N VAL A 56 -16.12 1.60 5.60
CA VAL A 56 -16.51 0.65 6.63
C VAL A 56 -17.98 0.86 7.00
N LEU A 57 -18.73 -0.23 7.08
CA LEU A 57 -20.06 -0.28 7.64
C LEU A 57 -19.95 -0.67 9.11
N VAL A 58 -20.53 0.12 10.01
CA VAL A 58 -20.69 -0.21 11.43
C VAL A 58 -22.17 -0.41 11.70
N VAL A 59 -22.52 -1.54 12.32
CA VAL A 59 -23.93 -1.88 12.60
C VAL A 59 -24.15 -1.91 14.11
N PHE A 60 -25.25 -1.28 14.53
CA PHE A 60 -25.68 -1.17 15.93
C PHE A 60 -27.06 -1.78 16.12
N ASP A 61 -27.33 -2.24 17.34
CA ASP A 61 -28.67 -2.62 17.78
C ASP A 61 -29.53 -1.40 18.15
N THR A 62 -30.71 -1.65 18.70
CA THR A 62 -31.64 -0.59 19.19
C THR A 62 -31.16 0.11 20.45
N GLU A 63 -30.22 -0.47 21.20
CA GLU A 63 -29.60 0.11 22.40
C GLU A 63 -28.28 0.84 22.07
N GLU A 64 -27.98 1.06 20.79
CA GLU A 64 -26.76 1.69 20.29
C GLU A 64 -25.47 0.89 20.60
N LYS A 65 -25.58 -0.43 20.83
CA LYS A 65 -24.44 -1.32 20.96
C LYS A 65 -23.99 -1.83 19.61
N GLY A 66 -22.69 -1.77 19.35
CA GLY A 66 -22.07 -2.29 18.13
C GLY A 66 -22.29 -3.79 18.00
N LEU A 67 -22.87 -4.21 16.89
CA LEU A 67 -23.01 -5.61 16.51
C LEU A 67 -21.82 -6.11 15.69
N GLY A 68 -21.15 -5.21 15.00
CA GLY A 68 -19.96 -5.52 14.24
C GLY A 68 -19.66 -4.50 13.15
N ILE A 69 -18.55 -4.76 12.44
CA ILE A 69 -18.10 -3.96 11.31
C ILE A 69 -17.94 -4.83 10.06
N ALA A 70 -18.10 -4.20 8.88
CA ALA A 70 -17.78 -4.81 7.59
C ALA A 70 -17.05 -3.81 6.69
N ILE A 71 -15.92 -4.21 6.13
CA ILE A 71 -15.21 -3.40 5.11
C ILE A 71 -15.94 -3.64 3.79
N ARG A 72 -16.62 -2.61 3.29
CA ARG A 72 -17.47 -2.68 2.08
C ARG A 72 -16.69 -2.51 0.80
N HIS A 73 -15.81 -1.55 0.81
CA HIS A 73 -14.93 -1.20 -0.28
C HIS A 73 -13.66 -0.58 0.29
N SER A 74 -12.55 -0.82 -0.36
CA SER A 74 -11.29 -0.24 0.06
C SER A 74 -10.46 0.15 -1.17
N TYR A 75 -9.81 1.30 -1.07
CA TYR A 75 -8.78 1.76 -2.01
C TYR A 75 -7.38 1.39 -1.51
N ASP A 76 -7.29 0.63 -0.43
CA ASP A 76 -6.02 0.11 0.08
C ASP A 76 -5.63 -1.19 -0.64
N THR A 77 -4.41 -1.65 -0.43
CA THR A 77 -3.88 -2.88 -1.03
C THR A 77 -4.75 -4.08 -0.65
N PRO A 78 -5.29 -4.85 -1.62
CA PRO A 78 -6.24 -5.92 -1.36
C PRO A 78 -5.76 -6.96 -0.35
N SER A 79 -4.48 -7.35 -0.38
CA SER A 79 -3.89 -8.28 0.58
C SER A 79 -3.94 -7.76 2.01
N HIS A 80 -3.69 -6.46 2.23
CA HIS A 80 -3.77 -5.84 3.55
C HIS A 80 -5.22 -5.78 4.05
N VAL A 81 -6.17 -5.48 3.17
CA VAL A 81 -7.60 -5.46 3.50
C VAL A 81 -8.08 -6.87 3.87
N GLU A 82 -7.62 -7.88 3.15
CA GLU A 82 -7.93 -9.28 3.43
C GLU A 82 -7.38 -9.72 4.79
N ASP A 83 -6.14 -9.32 5.14
CA ASP A 83 -5.54 -9.59 6.45
C ASP A 83 -6.35 -8.95 7.58
N VAL A 84 -6.79 -7.69 7.41
CA VAL A 84 -7.65 -7.01 8.39
C VAL A 84 -8.99 -7.72 8.52
N THR A 85 -9.62 -8.08 7.40
CA THR A 85 -10.95 -8.72 7.40
C THR A 85 -10.89 -10.12 8.03
N ARG A 86 -9.79 -10.85 7.89
CA ARG A 86 -9.58 -12.17 8.49
C ARG A 86 -9.15 -12.14 9.95
N ASP A 87 -8.69 -11.00 10.44
CA ASP A 87 -8.29 -10.88 11.85
C ASP A 87 -9.52 -10.72 12.73
N PHE A 88 -9.97 -11.85 13.24
CA PHE A 88 -11.14 -11.96 14.12
C PHE A 88 -11.00 -11.06 15.36
N LEU A 89 -9.80 -10.98 15.96
CA LEU A 89 -9.57 -10.17 17.15
C LEU A 89 -9.76 -8.68 16.87
N PHE A 90 -9.37 -8.21 15.69
CA PHE A 90 -9.58 -6.82 15.28
C PHE A 90 -11.06 -6.56 14.95
N MET A 91 -11.67 -7.45 14.16
CA MET A 91 -13.06 -7.28 13.71
C MET A 91 -14.07 -7.28 14.85
N GLU A 92 -13.82 -8.04 15.93
CA GLU A 92 -14.71 -8.12 17.09
C GLU A 92 -14.51 -7.03 18.15
N LYS A 93 -13.48 -6.19 18.02
CA LYS A 93 -13.21 -5.11 19.00
C LYS A 93 -14.34 -4.10 19.14
N TRP A 94 -15.22 -4.05 18.19
CA TRP A 94 -16.34 -3.11 18.09
C TRP A 94 -17.62 -3.67 18.70
N ASN A 95 -17.69 -4.99 18.90
CA ASN A 95 -18.87 -5.69 19.38
C ASN A 95 -19.17 -5.33 20.85
N GLY A 96 -20.42 -5.01 21.13
CA GLY A 96 -20.90 -4.68 22.46
C GLY A 96 -20.53 -3.29 22.99
N ARG A 97 -19.68 -2.52 22.28
CA ARG A 97 -19.36 -1.14 22.64
C ARG A 97 -20.52 -0.21 22.28
N LEU A 98 -20.77 0.75 23.15
CA LEU A 98 -21.78 1.79 22.86
C LEU A 98 -21.25 2.79 21.81
N TRP A 99 -22.16 3.37 21.04
CA TRP A 99 -21.84 4.42 20.07
C TRP A 99 -20.96 5.52 20.64
N ASN A 100 -21.34 6.06 21.79
CA ASN A 100 -20.60 7.15 22.43
C ASN A 100 -19.22 6.71 22.91
N GLU A 101 -19.09 5.48 23.42
CA GLU A 101 -17.80 4.94 23.82
C GLU A 101 -16.82 4.88 22.63
N ILE A 102 -17.30 4.46 21.46
CA ILE A 102 -16.48 4.42 20.25
C ILE A 102 -16.16 5.84 19.77
N ALA A 103 -17.13 6.76 19.81
CA ALA A 103 -16.97 8.16 19.40
C ALA A 103 -15.94 8.92 20.27
N GLU A 104 -15.82 8.57 21.53
CA GLU A 104 -14.91 9.19 22.50
C GLU A 104 -13.48 8.60 22.48
N ILE A 105 -13.24 7.49 21.77
CA ILE A 105 -11.89 6.90 21.67
C ILE A 105 -10.93 7.93 21.07
N THR A 106 -9.99 8.40 21.86
CA THR A 106 -8.90 9.31 21.43
C THR A 106 -7.62 8.56 21.10
N ASP A 107 -7.31 7.52 21.83
CA ASP A 107 -6.17 6.66 21.58
C ASP A 107 -6.64 5.22 21.38
N LEU A 108 -6.30 4.66 20.22
CA LEU A 108 -6.69 3.30 19.85
C LEU A 108 -6.03 2.25 20.76
N HIS A 109 -4.77 2.49 21.14
CA HIS A 109 -4.02 1.56 21.98
C HIS A 109 -4.55 1.51 23.41
N GLU A 110 -4.90 2.67 23.99
CA GLU A 110 -5.54 2.75 25.30
C GLU A 110 -6.92 2.09 25.29
N ALA A 111 -7.65 2.19 24.17
CA ALA A 111 -8.90 1.48 23.97
C ALA A 111 -8.75 -0.02 23.70
N GLY A 112 -7.51 -0.54 23.66
CA GLY A 112 -7.22 -1.94 23.37
C GLY A 112 -7.42 -2.36 21.92
N ILE A 113 -7.40 -1.39 20.99
CA ILE A 113 -7.49 -1.63 19.55
C ILE A 113 -6.06 -1.58 19.00
N TYR A 114 -5.54 -2.73 18.61
CA TYR A 114 -4.19 -2.87 18.09
C TYR A 114 -4.22 -3.19 16.60
N GLY A 115 -3.26 -2.63 15.88
CA GLY A 115 -3.11 -2.87 14.44
C GLY A 115 -2.83 -4.34 14.11
N VAL A 116 -3.36 -4.79 13.00
CA VAL A 116 -3.16 -6.15 12.47
C VAL A 116 -1.74 -6.30 11.95
N SER A 117 -1.06 -7.37 12.38
CA SER A 117 0.32 -7.65 11.96
C SER A 117 0.39 -7.90 10.45
N GLY A 118 1.21 -7.14 9.75
CA GLY A 118 1.32 -7.15 8.28
C GLY A 118 0.43 -6.10 7.60
N ALA A 119 -0.69 -5.69 8.23
CA ALA A 119 -1.62 -4.70 7.71
C ALA A 119 -1.90 -3.57 8.72
N THR A 120 -0.91 -3.21 9.52
CA THR A 120 -1.07 -2.25 10.64
C THR A 120 -1.61 -0.90 10.18
N ARG A 121 -1.08 -0.33 9.09
CA ARG A 121 -1.55 0.97 8.59
C ARG A 121 -3.01 0.92 8.12
N THR A 122 -3.39 -0.15 7.43
CA THR A 122 -4.76 -0.38 6.96
C THR A 122 -5.73 -0.55 8.13
N SER A 123 -5.39 -1.36 9.13
CA SER A 123 -6.23 -1.57 10.31
C SER A 123 -6.35 -0.31 11.18
N ASP A 124 -5.26 0.45 11.37
CA ASP A 124 -5.29 1.71 12.08
C ASP A 124 -6.19 2.74 11.37
N ALA A 125 -6.11 2.82 10.03
CA ALA A 125 -6.96 3.70 9.25
C ALA A 125 -8.44 3.28 9.31
N VAL A 126 -8.74 1.98 9.27
CA VAL A 126 -10.10 1.45 9.49
C VAL A 126 -10.62 1.89 10.85
N ALA A 127 -9.84 1.69 11.92
CA ALA A 127 -10.23 2.07 13.27
C ALA A 127 -10.42 3.59 13.42
N GLN A 128 -9.51 4.39 12.89
CA GLN A 128 -9.62 5.85 12.88
C GLN A 128 -10.83 6.33 12.08
N SER A 129 -11.15 5.70 10.96
CA SER A 129 -12.32 6.04 10.14
C SER A 129 -13.62 5.82 10.92
N ILE A 130 -13.72 4.73 11.68
CA ILE A 130 -14.87 4.41 12.51
C ILE A 130 -15.02 5.46 13.62
N THR A 131 -13.97 5.68 14.42
CA THR A 131 -14.02 6.64 15.54
C THR A 131 -14.28 8.06 15.06
N HIS A 132 -13.66 8.49 13.98
CA HIS A 132 -13.87 9.80 13.35
C HIS A 132 -15.33 9.98 12.91
N ARG A 133 -15.89 9.01 12.20
CA ARG A 133 -17.25 9.06 11.68
C ARG A 133 -18.29 9.14 12.80
N LEU A 134 -18.12 8.35 13.86
CA LEU A 134 -19.04 8.33 14.97
C LEU A 134 -18.93 9.61 15.82
N ALA A 135 -17.73 10.15 16.00
CA ALA A 135 -17.52 11.44 16.67
C ALA A 135 -18.23 12.59 15.94
N LEU A 136 -18.07 12.68 14.59
CA LEU A 136 -18.78 13.65 13.76
C LEU A 136 -20.30 13.55 13.93
N ALA A 137 -20.84 12.33 13.90
CA ALA A 137 -22.26 12.07 14.02
C ALA A 137 -22.83 12.38 15.42
N SER A 138 -21.96 12.43 16.43
CA SER A 138 -22.32 12.84 17.81
C SER A 138 -22.25 14.36 18.02
N GLY A 139 -22.03 15.15 16.96
CA GLY A 139 -21.88 16.61 17.04
C GLY A 139 -20.53 17.08 17.54
N GLY A 140 -19.55 16.17 17.62
CA GLY A 140 -18.15 16.49 17.85
C GLY A 140 -17.53 17.18 16.63
N GLU A 141 -16.49 17.96 16.84
CA GLU A 141 -15.67 18.46 15.73
C GLU A 141 -15.01 17.26 15.05
N GLY A 142 -15.07 17.23 13.71
CA GLY A 142 -14.39 16.21 12.94
C GLY A 142 -12.93 16.15 13.35
N ARG A 143 -12.47 14.97 13.72
CA ARG A 143 -11.10 14.80 14.18
C ARG A 143 -10.17 15.19 13.06
N GLN A 144 -9.49 16.33 13.20
CA GLN A 144 -8.32 16.60 12.38
C GLN A 144 -7.33 15.47 12.68
N ILE A 145 -6.87 14.76 11.65
CA ILE A 145 -5.84 13.75 11.82
C ILE A 145 -4.60 14.51 12.29
N PRO A 146 -4.20 14.39 13.56
CA PRO A 146 -3.03 15.12 14.01
C PRO A 146 -1.82 14.55 13.29
N PHE A 147 -0.90 15.42 12.91
CA PHE A 147 0.40 14.98 12.42
C PHE A 147 1.04 14.04 13.44
N HIS A 148 1.15 12.77 13.06
CA HIS A 148 1.64 11.72 13.95
C HIS A 148 2.92 11.11 13.39
N PHE A 149 4.05 11.40 14.02
CA PHE A 149 5.33 10.76 13.73
C PHE A 149 5.51 9.58 14.69
N GLY A 150 5.13 8.39 14.23
CA GLY A 150 5.22 7.17 15.01
C GLY A 150 6.62 6.52 15.00
N TRP A 151 6.80 5.48 15.80
CA TRP A 151 8.06 4.71 15.85
C TRP A 151 8.40 4.08 14.48
N ARG A 152 7.40 3.65 13.71
CA ARG A 152 7.59 3.09 12.35
C ARG A 152 8.22 4.13 11.41
N ASP A 153 7.78 5.38 11.50
CA ASP A 153 8.32 6.47 10.69
C ASP A 153 9.79 6.74 11.05
N GLY A 154 10.11 6.66 12.35
CA GLY A 154 11.49 6.75 12.82
C GLY A 154 12.39 5.63 12.28
N VAL A 155 11.88 4.40 12.23
CA VAL A 155 12.60 3.25 11.67
C VAL A 155 12.83 3.42 10.16
N LEU A 156 11.81 3.85 9.39
CA LEU A 156 11.94 4.13 7.95
C LEU A 156 13.02 5.19 7.66
N VAL A 157 12.96 6.31 8.39
CA VAL A 157 13.97 7.37 8.28
C VAL A 157 15.36 6.85 8.69
N GLY A 158 15.43 6.01 9.72
CA GLY A 158 16.69 5.36 10.14
C GLY A 158 17.31 4.49 9.04
N PHE A 159 16.49 3.66 8.38
CA PHE A 159 16.94 2.86 7.23
C PHE A 159 17.38 3.74 6.05
N LEU A 160 16.69 4.84 5.80
CA LEU A 160 17.05 5.81 4.77
C LEU A 160 18.41 6.44 5.05
N VAL A 161 18.61 6.93 6.27
CA VAL A 161 19.89 7.55 6.69
C VAL A 161 21.03 6.55 6.61
N LEU A 162 20.87 5.34 7.14
CA LEU A 162 21.87 4.29 7.04
C LEU A 162 22.16 3.89 5.60
N GLY A 163 21.12 3.80 4.76
CA GLY A 163 21.29 3.54 3.32
C GLY A 163 22.13 4.62 2.62
N CYS A 164 21.89 5.88 2.95
CA CYS A 164 22.72 7.01 2.47
C CYS A 164 24.15 6.92 2.99
N LEU A 165 24.35 6.59 4.26
CA LEU A 165 25.70 6.40 4.81
C LEU A 165 26.45 5.29 4.08
N PHE A 166 25.82 4.16 3.80
CA PHE A 166 26.44 3.08 3.02
C PHE A 166 26.69 3.48 1.56
N ALA A 167 25.88 4.35 0.99
CA ALA A 167 26.05 4.83 -0.37
C ALA A 167 27.23 5.81 -0.52
N PHE A 168 27.40 6.72 0.45
CA PHE A 168 28.33 7.84 0.34
C PHE A 168 29.59 7.68 1.17
N TRP A 169 29.55 7.04 2.33
CA TRP A 169 30.70 6.81 3.18
C TRP A 169 31.44 5.52 2.80
N LYS A 170 32.54 5.67 2.06
CA LYS A 170 33.31 4.54 1.48
C LYS A 170 34.40 3.99 2.39
N ALA A 171 34.48 4.36 3.66
CA ALA A 171 35.49 3.81 4.60
C ALA A 171 35.36 2.28 4.71
N LYS A 172 36.47 1.55 4.49
CA LYS A 172 36.50 0.08 4.49
C LYS A 172 35.97 -0.52 5.81
N SER A 173 36.30 0.11 6.94
CA SER A 173 35.82 -0.30 8.26
C SER A 173 34.30 -0.25 8.39
N PHE A 174 33.65 0.73 7.77
CA PHE A 174 32.21 0.87 7.77
C PHE A 174 31.55 -0.08 6.75
N GLN A 175 32.11 -0.19 5.56
CA GLN A 175 31.56 -1.05 4.48
C GLN A 175 31.51 -2.55 4.84
N ARG A 176 32.33 -3.02 5.79
CA ARG A 176 32.26 -4.39 6.29
C ARG A 176 30.93 -4.72 6.95
N TRP A 177 30.21 -3.74 7.50
CA TRP A 177 28.90 -3.88 8.14
C TRP A 177 27.74 -3.92 7.15
N ARG A 178 28.00 -3.70 5.86
CA ARG A 178 26.96 -3.69 4.81
C ARG A 178 26.13 -4.97 4.76
N TRP A 179 26.74 -6.11 5.06
CA TRP A 179 26.02 -7.38 5.08
C TRP A 179 24.96 -7.40 6.18
N LEU A 180 25.30 -6.90 7.37
CA LEU A 180 24.38 -6.80 8.51
C LEU A 180 23.23 -5.83 8.19
N PHE A 181 23.54 -4.68 7.59
CA PHE A 181 22.51 -3.75 7.11
C PHE A 181 21.59 -4.42 6.08
N SER A 182 22.14 -5.20 5.16
CA SER A 182 21.36 -5.96 4.18
C SER A 182 20.43 -7.01 4.82
N VAL A 183 20.88 -7.69 5.89
CA VAL A 183 20.00 -8.57 6.70
C VAL A 183 18.89 -7.74 7.36
N GLY A 184 19.26 -6.63 7.97
CA GLY A 184 18.32 -5.71 8.60
C GLY A 184 17.24 -5.21 7.64
N THR A 185 17.59 -4.87 6.39
CA THR A 185 16.60 -4.46 5.38
C THR A 185 15.68 -5.60 4.98
N ILE A 186 16.21 -6.83 4.79
CA ILE A 186 15.39 -7.99 4.43
C ILE A 186 14.40 -8.33 5.56
N LEU A 187 14.90 -8.44 6.79
CA LEU A 187 14.07 -8.84 7.92
C LEU A 187 13.21 -7.68 8.46
N GLY A 188 13.79 -6.50 8.61
CA GLY A 188 13.13 -5.34 9.20
C GLY A 188 12.15 -4.67 8.25
N LEU A 189 12.62 -4.20 7.07
CA LEU A 189 11.74 -3.55 6.11
C LEU A 189 10.90 -4.56 5.31
N GLY A 190 11.44 -5.73 4.96
CA GLY A 190 10.70 -6.75 4.25
C GLY A 190 9.67 -7.44 5.15
N PHE A 191 10.14 -8.39 5.98
CA PHE A 191 9.26 -9.30 6.70
C PHE A 191 8.52 -8.70 7.91
N TRP A 192 9.04 -7.65 8.51
CA TRP A 192 8.42 -7.08 9.71
C TRP A 192 7.55 -5.86 9.43
N MET A 193 8.05 -4.89 8.65
CA MET A 193 7.29 -3.66 8.39
C MET A 193 6.40 -3.75 7.16
N GLY A 194 6.90 -4.27 6.04
CA GLY A 194 6.17 -4.30 4.78
C GLY A 194 6.05 -2.95 4.06
N ASP A 195 6.59 -1.87 4.64
CA ASP A 195 6.52 -0.50 4.08
C ASP A 195 7.50 -0.35 2.89
N LEU A 196 7.18 -0.93 1.74
CA LEU A 196 8.01 -0.93 0.54
C LEU A 196 7.42 -0.03 -0.55
N ILE A 197 8.28 0.49 -1.43
CA ILE A 197 7.84 1.34 -2.55
C ILE A 197 7.31 0.44 -3.66
N ALA A 198 6.01 0.21 -3.67
CA ALA A 198 5.26 -0.56 -4.65
C ALA A 198 4.48 0.34 -5.62
N GLN A 199 4.07 -0.20 -6.78
CA GLN A 199 3.21 0.52 -7.71
C GLN A 199 1.81 0.73 -7.12
N SER A 200 1.29 -0.26 -6.38
CA SER A 200 0.02 -0.15 -5.64
C SER A 200 0.02 1.05 -4.69
N LEU A 201 1.09 1.24 -3.91
CA LEU A 201 1.26 2.41 -3.03
C LEU A 201 1.23 3.73 -3.81
N MET A 202 2.01 3.82 -4.90
CA MET A 202 2.09 5.05 -5.69
C MET A 202 0.75 5.38 -6.36
N MET A 203 0.05 4.40 -6.89
CA MET A 203 -1.27 4.60 -7.49
C MET A 203 -2.30 5.00 -6.44
N GLY A 204 -2.33 4.34 -5.29
CA GLY A 204 -3.21 4.71 -4.19
C GLY A 204 -3.04 6.17 -3.76
N TRP A 205 -1.80 6.66 -3.72
CA TRP A 205 -1.53 8.07 -3.40
C TRP A 205 -1.96 9.05 -4.51
N VAL A 206 -1.84 8.65 -5.77
CA VAL A 206 -2.34 9.46 -6.90
C VAL A 206 -3.85 9.57 -6.88
N GLU A 207 -4.55 8.49 -6.54
CA GLU A 207 -6.01 8.43 -6.54
C GLU A 207 -6.65 9.06 -5.29
N ASN A 208 -6.00 8.89 -4.12
CA ASN A 208 -6.60 9.22 -2.82
C ASN A 208 -5.86 10.30 -2.01
N ARG A 209 -4.85 10.95 -2.59
CA ARG A 209 -3.91 11.90 -1.95
C ARG A 209 -2.82 11.22 -1.10
N VAL A 210 -1.76 11.98 -0.88
CA VAL A 210 -0.61 11.59 -0.07
C VAL A 210 -0.93 11.80 1.41
N PRO A 211 -0.84 10.78 2.27
CA PRO A 211 -1.22 10.86 3.69
C PRO A 211 -0.09 11.47 4.55
N TRP A 212 0.15 12.76 4.42
CA TRP A 212 1.24 13.48 5.11
C TRP A 212 1.13 13.42 6.63
N GLU A 213 -0.10 13.52 7.13
CA GLU A 213 -0.40 13.58 8.56
C GLU A 213 -0.26 12.20 9.20
N ALA A 214 -0.78 11.18 8.51
CA ALA A 214 -0.85 9.81 9.05
C ALA A 214 0.47 9.03 8.91
N THR A 215 1.25 9.26 7.83
CA THR A 215 2.45 8.46 7.53
C THR A 215 3.63 9.30 7.04
N PRO A 216 4.06 10.32 7.81
CA PRO A 216 5.09 11.25 7.35
C PRO A 216 6.41 10.57 7.02
N GLY A 217 6.81 9.55 7.78
CA GLY A 217 8.04 8.81 7.52
C GLY A 217 8.03 8.04 6.21
N LEU A 218 6.88 7.43 5.85
CA LEU A 218 6.73 6.74 4.58
C LEU A 218 6.80 7.73 3.41
N VAL A 219 6.16 8.89 3.55
CA VAL A 219 6.22 9.96 2.54
C VAL A 219 7.65 10.45 2.34
N ILE A 220 8.38 10.77 3.43
CA ILE A 220 9.79 11.13 3.38
C ILE A 220 10.61 10.03 2.68
N PHE A 221 10.34 8.78 3.00
CA PHE A 221 11.04 7.63 2.45
C PHE A 221 10.84 7.51 0.92
N VAL A 222 9.60 7.62 0.43
CA VAL A 222 9.28 7.59 -1.01
C VAL A 222 9.88 8.80 -1.72
N VAL A 223 9.67 10.02 -1.20
CA VAL A 223 10.22 11.25 -1.79
C VAL A 223 11.75 11.16 -1.89
N ALA A 224 12.41 10.73 -0.83
CA ALA A 224 13.86 10.56 -0.83
C ALA A 224 14.34 9.49 -1.84
N ALA A 225 13.59 8.39 -2.01
CA ALA A 225 13.92 7.35 -2.98
C ALA A 225 13.97 7.88 -4.43
N PHE A 226 13.15 8.87 -4.76
CA PHE A 226 13.17 9.55 -6.07
C PHE A 226 14.18 10.70 -6.14
N LEU A 227 14.26 11.54 -5.10
CA LEU A 227 15.14 12.72 -5.11
C LEU A 227 16.63 12.36 -5.01
N LEU A 228 17.00 11.37 -4.18
CA LEU A 228 18.39 10.97 -4.04
C LEU A 228 19.05 10.54 -5.36
N PRO A 229 18.44 9.65 -6.18
CA PRO A 229 18.99 9.34 -7.49
C PRO A 229 19.08 10.54 -8.43
N TRP A 230 18.11 11.45 -8.36
CA TRP A 230 18.11 12.68 -9.16
C TRP A 230 19.35 13.53 -8.90
N PHE A 231 19.62 13.84 -7.63
CA PHE A 231 20.72 14.74 -7.25
C PHE A 231 22.08 14.04 -7.21
N THR A 232 22.15 12.82 -6.73
CA THR A 232 23.41 12.14 -6.40
C THR A 232 23.87 11.13 -7.45
N LYS A 233 23.00 10.76 -8.41
CA LYS A 233 23.23 9.70 -9.38
C LYS A 233 23.38 8.31 -8.73
N GLN A 234 23.13 8.16 -7.45
CA GLN A 234 23.24 6.91 -6.72
C GLN A 234 21.85 6.29 -6.52
N PRO A 235 21.61 5.06 -6.95
CA PRO A 235 20.34 4.36 -6.75
C PRO A 235 20.25 3.83 -5.31
N VAL A 236 20.20 4.74 -4.31
CA VAL A 236 20.30 4.40 -2.88
C VAL A 236 19.24 3.38 -2.49
N TYR A 237 17.98 3.60 -2.85
CA TYR A 237 16.90 2.68 -2.52
C TYR A 237 17.14 1.27 -3.09
N CYS A 238 17.26 1.13 -4.42
CA CYS A 238 17.42 -0.17 -5.07
C CYS A 238 18.72 -0.89 -4.67
N GLN A 239 19.79 -0.14 -4.40
CA GLN A 239 21.09 -0.71 -4.13
C GLN A 239 21.33 -1.08 -2.66
N PHE A 240 20.74 -0.35 -1.73
CA PHE A 240 21.04 -0.52 -0.31
C PHE A 240 19.80 -0.88 0.51
N ILE A 241 18.63 -0.31 0.22
CA ILE A 241 17.48 -0.38 1.09
C ILE A 241 16.48 -1.46 0.64
N CYS A 242 16.19 -1.60 -0.67
CA CYS A 242 15.20 -2.55 -1.16
C CYS A 242 15.51 -4.00 -0.71
N PRO A 243 14.60 -4.67 0.03
CA PRO A 243 14.80 -6.04 0.51
C PRO A 243 15.01 -7.02 -0.65
N HIS A 244 14.19 -6.94 -1.69
CA HIS A 244 14.29 -7.84 -2.85
C HIS A 244 15.60 -7.66 -3.62
N GLY A 245 16.06 -6.41 -3.77
CA GLY A 245 17.39 -6.13 -4.37
C GLY A 245 18.55 -6.67 -3.52
N ASN A 246 18.44 -6.63 -2.19
CA ASN A 246 19.40 -7.22 -1.27
C ASN A 246 19.37 -8.74 -1.35
N LEU A 247 18.19 -9.36 -1.39
CA LEU A 247 18.04 -10.81 -1.49
C LEU A 247 18.59 -11.35 -2.81
N GLN A 248 18.35 -10.70 -3.96
CA GLN A 248 18.96 -11.06 -5.24
C GLN A 248 20.49 -11.03 -5.18
N ARG A 249 21.08 -9.99 -4.55
CA ARG A 249 22.56 -9.94 -4.38
C ARG A 249 23.10 -11.07 -3.52
N TRP A 250 22.35 -11.52 -2.52
CA TRP A 250 22.73 -12.66 -1.72
C TRP A 250 22.59 -13.96 -2.50
N ALA A 251 21.48 -14.17 -3.18
CA ALA A 251 21.26 -15.33 -4.04
C ALA A 251 22.38 -15.51 -5.07
N MET A 252 22.81 -14.41 -5.70
CA MET A 252 23.94 -14.43 -6.63
C MET A 252 25.27 -14.87 -6.01
N LYS A 253 25.49 -14.71 -4.69
CA LYS A 253 26.73 -15.16 -4.04
C LYS A 253 26.78 -16.67 -3.84
N VAL A 254 25.62 -17.31 -3.78
CA VAL A 254 25.51 -18.77 -3.59
C VAL A 254 25.93 -19.54 -4.86
N VAL A 255 25.71 -18.94 -6.04
CA VAL A 255 25.97 -19.61 -7.32
C VAL A 255 27.37 -19.29 -7.83
N PRO A 256 28.12 -20.31 -8.31
CA PRO A 256 29.44 -20.12 -8.90
C PRO A 256 29.45 -19.11 -10.05
N ALA A 257 30.56 -18.39 -10.22
CA ALA A 257 30.70 -17.38 -11.29
C ALA A 257 30.51 -17.95 -12.70
N THR A 258 30.83 -19.20 -12.88
CA THR A 258 30.71 -19.94 -14.15
C THR A 258 29.28 -20.12 -14.64
N TRP A 259 28.30 -20.07 -13.74
CA TRP A 259 26.88 -20.19 -14.07
C TRP A 259 26.25 -18.85 -14.46
N LYS A 260 26.90 -17.74 -14.10
CA LYS A 260 26.39 -16.39 -14.36
C LYS A 260 26.67 -16.00 -15.80
N ARG A 261 25.62 -15.82 -16.56
CA ARG A 261 25.72 -15.45 -17.97
C ARG A 261 25.12 -14.03 -18.17
N PRO A 262 25.75 -13.17 -19.00
CA PRO A 262 25.10 -11.98 -19.46
C PRO A 262 23.90 -12.38 -20.34
N LEU A 263 22.80 -11.66 -20.24
CA LEU A 263 21.67 -11.85 -21.15
C LEU A 263 22.14 -11.55 -22.58
N PRO A 264 21.82 -12.35 -23.60
CA PRO A 264 22.10 -12.06 -25.00
C PRO A 264 21.52 -10.68 -25.38
N ASP A 265 22.12 -9.99 -26.36
CA ASP A 265 21.74 -8.62 -26.68
C ASP A 265 20.31 -8.52 -27.21
N ASP A 266 19.87 -9.48 -28.02
CA ASP A 266 18.46 -9.58 -28.47
C ASP A 266 17.51 -9.76 -27.27
N GLY A 267 17.88 -10.63 -26.33
CA GLY A 267 17.12 -10.83 -25.09
C GLY A 267 17.09 -9.60 -24.19
N LYS A 268 18.17 -8.80 -24.17
CA LYS A 268 18.20 -7.53 -23.41
C LYS A 268 17.25 -6.51 -24.00
N TRP A 269 17.15 -6.45 -25.32
CA TRP A 269 16.23 -5.51 -25.98
C TRP A 269 14.78 -5.82 -25.61
N VAL A 270 14.35 -7.08 -25.73
CA VAL A 270 13.01 -7.52 -25.30
C VAL A 270 12.78 -7.28 -23.81
N ALA A 271 13.73 -7.71 -22.97
CA ALA A 271 13.61 -7.62 -21.52
C ALA A 271 13.50 -6.16 -20.99
N ARG A 272 14.07 -5.17 -21.70
CA ARG A 272 13.92 -3.74 -21.34
C ARG A 272 12.51 -3.22 -21.44
N TRP A 273 11.66 -3.82 -22.29
CA TRP A 273 10.28 -3.41 -22.45
C TRP A 273 9.36 -4.01 -21.39
N VAL A 274 9.75 -5.08 -20.69
CA VAL A 274 8.94 -5.72 -19.67
C VAL A 274 8.47 -4.74 -18.58
N PRO A 275 9.35 -3.98 -17.90
CA PRO A 275 8.90 -3.04 -16.88
C PRO A 275 8.04 -1.89 -17.47
N VAL A 276 8.26 -1.51 -18.73
CA VAL A 276 7.43 -0.51 -19.40
C VAL A 276 6.04 -1.05 -19.66
N MET A 277 5.91 -2.31 -20.12
CA MET A 277 4.62 -2.96 -20.32
C MET A 277 3.87 -3.11 -18.98
N LEU A 278 4.57 -3.47 -17.89
CA LEU A 278 3.97 -3.51 -16.57
C LEU A 278 3.47 -2.13 -16.13
N LEU A 279 4.21 -1.05 -16.39
CA LEU A 279 3.75 0.32 -16.13
C LEU A 279 2.54 0.70 -16.97
N VAL A 280 2.47 0.26 -18.24
CA VAL A 280 1.26 0.45 -19.06
C VAL A 280 0.06 -0.26 -18.44
N VAL A 281 0.25 -1.49 -17.93
CA VAL A 281 -0.82 -2.21 -17.21
C VAL A 281 -1.24 -1.44 -15.96
N VAL A 282 -0.29 -0.95 -15.16
CA VAL A 282 -0.58 -0.14 -13.97
C VAL A 282 -1.40 1.10 -14.33
N LEU A 283 -1.00 1.84 -15.37
CA LEU A 283 -1.74 2.99 -15.85
C LEU A 283 -3.14 2.61 -16.35
N ALA A 284 -3.26 1.52 -17.10
CA ALA A 284 -4.55 1.05 -17.60
C ALA A 284 -5.50 0.68 -16.44
N VAL A 285 -5.01 -0.05 -15.45
CA VAL A 285 -5.79 -0.42 -14.26
C VAL A 285 -6.29 0.80 -13.52
N SER A 286 -5.40 1.79 -13.29
CA SER A 286 -5.77 3.00 -12.56
C SER A 286 -6.74 3.89 -13.36
N PHE A 287 -6.44 4.21 -14.62
CA PHE A 287 -7.28 5.12 -15.41
C PHE A 287 -8.63 4.51 -15.80
N LEU A 288 -8.68 3.20 -16.05
CA LEU A 288 -9.90 2.50 -16.44
C LEU A 288 -10.66 1.95 -15.22
N GLN A 289 -10.15 2.18 -14.00
CA GLN A 289 -10.73 1.69 -12.74
C GLN A 289 -11.02 0.18 -12.80
N LEU A 290 -10.07 -0.59 -13.35
CA LEU A 290 -10.22 -2.04 -13.45
C LEU A 290 -10.00 -2.67 -12.07
N ASP A 291 -10.83 -3.67 -11.74
CA ASP A 291 -10.73 -4.43 -10.51
C ASP A 291 -9.61 -5.50 -10.61
N LEU A 292 -8.35 -5.03 -10.73
CA LEU A 292 -7.16 -5.85 -10.79
C LEU A 292 -6.20 -5.50 -9.66
N ASP A 293 -5.75 -6.53 -8.95
CA ASP A 293 -4.78 -6.36 -7.87
C ASP A 293 -3.37 -6.03 -8.42
N LEU A 294 -2.97 -4.76 -8.30
CA LEU A 294 -1.65 -4.28 -8.70
C LEU A 294 -0.52 -4.85 -7.82
N ALA A 295 -0.81 -5.27 -6.60
CA ALA A 295 0.18 -5.86 -5.71
C ALA A 295 0.73 -7.18 -6.27
N GLY A 296 -0.08 -7.91 -7.06
CA GLY A 296 0.32 -9.14 -7.73
C GLY A 296 1.41 -8.98 -8.81
N ILE A 297 1.67 -7.77 -9.28
CA ILE A 297 2.66 -7.48 -10.32
C ILE A 297 4.08 -7.41 -9.75
N GLU A 298 4.23 -7.09 -8.48
CA GLU A 298 5.51 -6.88 -7.81
C GLU A 298 5.76 -7.90 -6.69
N PRO A 299 7.02 -8.20 -6.33
CA PRO A 299 7.36 -9.21 -5.32
C PRO A 299 7.25 -8.68 -3.88
N PHE A 300 6.77 -7.45 -3.68
CA PHE A 300 6.92 -6.78 -2.39
C PHE A 300 6.00 -7.37 -1.32
N ASP A 301 4.77 -7.69 -1.66
CA ASP A 301 3.83 -8.32 -0.72
C ASP A 301 4.19 -9.77 -0.39
N ALA A 302 5.08 -10.42 -1.19
CA ALA A 302 5.61 -11.74 -0.85
C ALA A 302 6.41 -11.76 0.47
N TYR A 303 6.83 -10.60 0.97
CA TYR A 303 7.48 -10.49 2.28
C TYR A 303 6.48 -10.47 3.44
N LEU A 304 5.20 -10.20 3.18
CA LEU A 304 4.13 -10.29 4.16
C LEU A 304 3.62 -11.72 4.20
N LEU A 305 4.23 -12.56 5.04
CA LEU A 305 4.02 -14.02 5.06
C LEU A 305 2.56 -14.46 5.25
N LYS A 306 1.69 -13.62 5.83
CA LYS A 306 0.29 -13.97 6.10
C LYS A 306 -0.66 -13.53 4.99
N GLY A 307 -0.39 -12.42 4.31
CA GLY A 307 -1.28 -11.80 3.31
C GLY A 307 -0.77 -11.92 1.87
N ALA A 308 0.36 -12.60 1.64
CA ALA A 308 0.96 -12.69 0.32
C ALA A 308 0.07 -13.48 -0.66
N GLY A 309 -0.40 -12.81 -1.70
CA GLY A 309 -1.09 -13.44 -2.82
C GLY A 309 -0.17 -14.43 -3.56
N VAL A 310 -0.73 -15.49 -4.13
CA VAL A 310 0.05 -16.49 -4.89
C VAL A 310 0.85 -15.83 -6.02
N ALA A 311 0.29 -14.82 -6.68
CA ALA A 311 0.94 -14.11 -7.77
C ALA A 311 2.24 -13.42 -7.33
N THR A 312 2.23 -12.71 -6.20
CA THR A 312 3.42 -12.01 -5.68
C THR A 312 4.51 -12.97 -5.27
N ILE A 313 4.14 -14.12 -4.68
CA ILE A 313 5.08 -15.19 -4.31
C ILE A 313 5.75 -15.76 -5.56
N VAL A 314 4.96 -16.05 -6.60
CA VAL A 314 5.48 -16.56 -7.88
C VAL A 314 6.43 -15.54 -8.51
N VAL A 315 6.05 -14.27 -8.58
CA VAL A 315 6.92 -13.19 -9.11
C VAL A 315 8.22 -13.09 -8.31
N ALA A 316 8.15 -13.15 -6.98
CA ALA A 316 9.34 -13.11 -6.12
C ALA A 316 10.27 -14.29 -6.35
N LEU A 317 9.73 -15.52 -6.36
CA LEU A 317 10.52 -16.75 -6.52
C LEU A 317 11.10 -16.86 -7.92
N VAL A 318 10.31 -16.59 -8.97
CA VAL A 318 10.77 -16.60 -10.36
C VAL A 318 11.84 -15.54 -10.58
N GLY A 319 11.63 -14.31 -10.07
CA GLY A 319 12.61 -13.23 -10.14
C GLY A 319 13.94 -13.58 -9.45
N LEU A 320 13.89 -14.24 -8.29
CA LEU A 320 15.07 -14.75 -7.60
C LEU A 320 15.75 -15.88 -8.38
N ALA A 321 14.99 -16.86 -8.87
CA ALA A 321 15.51 -17.99 -9.62
C ALA A 321 16.23 -17.54 -10.90
N ILE A 322 15.63 -16.64 -11.67
CA ILE A 322 16.25 -16.05 -12.86
C ILE A 322 17.51 -15.26 -12.49
N SER A 323 17.52 -14.58 -11.34
CA SER A 323 18.67 -13.79 -10.87
C SER A 323 19.87 -14.64 -10.45
N LEU A 324 19.70 -15.96 -10.23
CA LEU A 324 20.82 -16.88 -10.00
C LEU A 324 21.72 -17.00 -11.26
N PHE A 325 21.11 -16.96 -12.43
CA PHE A 325 21.79 -17.11 -13.71
C PHE A 325 22.10 -15.77 -14.38
N PHE A 326 21.14 -14.84 -14.33
CA PHE A 326 21.26 -13.51 -14.92
C PHE A 326 21.32 -12.45 -13.81
N PRO A 327 22.51 -11.87 -13.54
CA PRO A 327 22.73 -11.00 -12.39
C PRO A 327 21.74 -9.84 -12.28
N MET A 328 20.98 -9.78 -11.17
CA MET A 328 19.95 -8.75 -10.89
C MET A 328 18.86 -8.69 -11.96
N ALA A 329 18.43 -9.83 -12.50
CA ALA A 329 17.51 -9.89 -13.62
C ALA A 329 16.19 -9.18 -13.32
N TYR A 330 15.56 -9.48 -12.18
CA TYR A 330 14.31 -8.83 -11.82
C TYR A 330 14.47 -7.31 -11.65
N CYS A 331 15.47 -6.86 -10.88
CA CYS A 331 15.70 -5.42 -10.66
C CYS A 331 16.00 -4.64 -11.95
N LYS A 332 16.63 -5.29 -12.94
CA LYS A 332 17.01 -4.64 -14.20
C LYS A 332 15.93 -4.68 -15.27
N PHE A 333 15.16 -5.77 -15.30
CA PHE A 333 14.30 -6.10 -16.43
C PHE A 333 12.85 -6.46 -16.02
N GLY A 334 12.56 -6.65 -14.74
CA GLY A 334 11.23 -7.03 -14.25
C GLY A 334 10.57 -5.99 -13.37
N CYS A 335 11.35 -5.12 -12.71
CA CYS A 335 10.82 -4.20 -11.69
C CYS A 335 10.38 -2.86 -12.31
N PRO A 336 9.07 -2.52 -12.32
CA PRO A 336 8.58 -1.24 -12.82
C PRO A 336 9.06 -0.08 -11.94
N THR A 337 9.03 -0.22 -10.62
CA THR A 337 9.56 0.77 -9.66
C THR A 337 11.05 1.02 -9.88
N GLY A 338 11.83 -0.06 -10.10
CA GLY A 338 13.26 0.05 -10.41
C GLY A 338 13.52 0.79 -11.72
N TRP A 339 12.65 0.60 -12.72
CA TRP A 339 12.75 1.31 -14.00
C TRP A 339 12.48 2.81 -13.84
N LEU A 340 11.46 3.20 -13.08
CA LEU A 340 11.14 4.61 -12.79
C LEU A 340 12.30 5.31 -12.05
N LEU A 341 12.85 4.68 -11.02
CA LEU A 341 13.97 5.23 -10.26
C LEU A 341 15.25 5.38 -11.13
N GLU A 342 15.48 4.43 -12.04
CA GLU A 342 16.59 4.49 -12.98
C GLU A 342 16.38 5.56 -14.07
N PHE A 343 15.13 5.77 -14.52
CA PHE A 343 14.77 6.86 -15.44
C PHE A 343 15.07 8.22 -14.80
N VAL A 344 14.62 8.44 -13.55
CA VAL A 344 14.89 9.67 -12.80
C VAL A 344 16.39 9.89 -12.60
N ARG A 345 17.14 8.83 -12.26
CA ARG A 345 18.59 8.89 -12.04
C ARG A 345 19.35 9.36 -13.29
N ARG A 346 18.98 8.89 -14.47
CA ARG A 346 19.67 9.20 -15.72
C ARG A 346 19.39 10.60 -16.22
N ARG A 347 18.23 11.17 -15.93
CA ARG A 347 17.82 12.45 -16.47
C ARG A 347 18.54 13.66 -15.88
N SER A 348 19.34 13.50 -14.89
CA SER A 348 20.06 14.61 -14.25
C SER A 348 21.40 14.90 -14.93
N GLY A 349 21.45 15.66 -16.00
CA GLY A 349 22.65 16.20 -16.66
C GLY A 349 22.83 15.70 -18.10
N LYS A 350 23.79 16.10 -18.82
CA LYS A 350 24.23 15.95 -20.23
C LYS A 350 23.72 14.76 -21.09
N ASP A 351 22.51 14.27 -20.86
CA ASP A 351 22.00 13.10 -21.57
C ASP A 351 21.40 13.50 -22.93
N GLN A 352 21.91 12.87 -23.98
CA GLN A 352 21.24 12.85 -25.27
C GLN A 352 19.95 12.03 -25.16
N PHE A 353 18.96 12.36 -25.97
CA PHE A 353 17.69 11.65 -26.06
C PHE A 353 17.94 10.16 -26.35
N SER A 354 17.52 9.28 -25.43
CA SER A 354 17.84 7.84 -25.42
C SER A 354 16.60 6.98 -25.66
N GLU A 355 16.78 5.67 -25.88
CA GLU A 355 15.67 4.70 -25.94
C GLU A 355 14.71 4.81 -24.75
N ARG A 356 15.21 5.15 -23.54
CA ARG A 356 14.37 5.30 -22.36
C ARG A 356 13.52 6.55 -22.36
N ASP A 357 13.97 7.61 -23.02
CA ASP A 357 13.18 8.82 -23.19
C ASP A 357 12.01 8.53 -24.15
N TRP A 358 12.22 7.71 -25.18
CA TRP A 358 11.17 7.17 -26.02
C TRP A 358 10.17 6.32 -25.22
N MET A 359 10.65 5.42 -24.35
CA MET A 359 9.80 4.63 -23.46
C MET A 359 8.98 5.52 -22.52
N GLY A 360 9.61 6.56 -21.94
CA GLY A 360 8.92 7.55 -21.12
C GLY A 360 7.84 8.33 -21.89
N LEU A 361 8.13 8.71 -23.16
CA LEU A 361 7.14 9.35 -24.03
C LEU A 361 5.98 8.42 -24.38
N VAL A 362 6.26 7.14 -24.62
CA VAL A 362 5.21 6.13 -24.86
C VAL A 362 4.31 6.01 -23.64
N LEU A 363 4.88 5.91 -22.43
CA LEU A 363 4.09 5.86 -21.18
C LEU A 363 3.26 7.13 -20.99
N PHE A 364 3.82 8.31 -21.26
CA PHE A 364 3.10 9.56 -21.18
C PHE A 364 1.96 9.62 -22.20
N ALA A 365 2.21 9.20 -23.45
CA ALA A 365 1.19 9.15 -24.48
C ALA A 365 0.06 8.17 -24.15
N VAL A 366 0.40 7.00 -23.57
CA VAL A 366 -0.59 6.02 -23.07
C VAL A 366 -1.42 6.63 -21.95
N ALA A 367 -0.79 7.25 -20.95
CA ALA A 367 -1.49 7.91 -19.85
C ALA A 367 -2.45 8.99 -20.37
N LEU A 368 -1.99 9.81 -21.32
CA LEU A 368 -2.80 10.85 -21.95
C LEU A 368 -3.97 10.25 -22.74
N ALA A 369 -3.73 9.19 -23.51
CA ALA A 369 -4.78 8.50 -24.25
C ALA A 369 -5.84 7.93 -23.32
N LEU A 370 -5.42 7.26 -22.24
CA LEU A 370 -6.33 6.70 -21.23
C LEU A 370 -7.12 7.79 -20.48
N TYR A 371 -6.51 8.94 -20.22
CA TYR A 371 -7.21 10.09 -19.60
C TYR A 371 -8.37 10.61 -20.46
N PHE A 372 -8.24 10.60 -21.79
CA PHE A 372 -9.28 11.05 -22.72
C PHE A 372 -10.26 9.96 -23.16
N VAL A 373 -10.05 8.70 -22.74
CA VAL A 373 -11.03 7.63 -23.02
C VAL A 373 -12.24 7.85 -22.11
N PRO A 374 -13.43 8.14 -22.64
CA PRO A 374 -14.60 8.31 -21.79
C PRO A 374 -14.94 6.98 -21.12
N LEU A 375 -15.12 6.99 -19.80
CA LEU A 375 -15.54 5.84 -18.98
C LEU A 375 -16.80 5.11 -19.52
N THR A 376 -17.58 5.78 -20.34
CA THR A 376 -18.79 5.24 -20.99
C THR A 376 -18.51 4.12 -22.01
N VAL A 377 -17.27 3.96 -22.48
CA VAL A 377 -16.90 2.89 -23.45
C VAL A 377 -16.74 1.53 -22.75
N PHE A 378 -16.49 1.51 -21.43
CA PHE A 378 -16.22 0.28 -20.66
C PHE A 378 -17.36 -0.12 -19.71
N LEU A 379 -18.40 0.70 -19.58
CA LEU A 379 -19.58 0.45 -18.72
C LEU A 379 -20.84 0.10 -19.55
N GLY A 380 -20.68 -0.18 -20.84
CA GLY A 380 -21.76 -0.64 -21.75
C GLY A 380 -21.93 -2.15 -21.73
#